data_523b806339cb9d860524d3a9b9cb7708
#
_entry.id   523b806339cb9d860524d3a9b9cb7708
#
_cell.length_a   1.000
_cell.length_b   1.000
_cell.length_c   1.000
_cell.angle_alpha   90.00
_cell.angle_beta   90.00
_cell.angle_gamma   90.00
#
_symmetry.space_group_name_H-M   'P 1'
#
loop_
_entity.id
_entity.type
_entity.pdbx_description
1 polymer ?
#
loop_
_entity_poly.entity_id
_entity_poly.type
_entity_poly.pdbx_seq_one_letter_code
_entity_poly.pdbx_strand_id
1 'polypeptide(L)'
;MKRQQLLLLILAFGVFSILNTEMGIIGILPMAAEMYQVDIVQAGMLVSLFALGVAIAGPTMPLLFSRFNRKHVMLLVLGVFTICNALAVVASDFQLLLVLRVVPAFFHPVYCALAFSVAAASVAPEDAPRAVARINMGVAAGMVVGVPISNVLAATFDFSAAMVFFAGVTGLMFLLTMAFVPDLPVTQPMRYGAQLSVLKRPPVWLAIVAVICLNGSIFGVYNYLADYLQTVAALPGELIAALLLVYGLLNICGSYLGGNLLARCPGVTVRLFPLCTITLYCLLFLGGGKLLPLLAALIVAWGILGGINANINQYLLACVASDAPDFSNGLFLTAANLGCMAGTMISGF
;
A
#
# COMPACT_ATOMS: atom_id res chain seq x y z
N MET A 1 0.62 23.89 14.12
CA MET A 1 -0.46 23.28 13.28
C MET A 1 -0.11 23.25 11.78
N LYS A 2 0.17 24.36 11.10
CA LYS A 2 0.44 24.33 9.63
C LYS A 2 1.65 23.47 9.22
N ARG A 3 2.78 23.52 9.95
CA ARG A 3 4.01 22.77 9.65
C ARG A 3 3.82 21.23 9.80
N GLN A 4 3.07 20.81 10.80
CA GLN A 4 2.76 19.40 11.07
C GLN A 4 1.82 18.83 10.00
N GLN A 5 0.81 19.60 9.60
CA GLN A 5 -0.09 19.19 8.51
C GLN A 5 0.64 19.05 7.18
N LEU A 6 1.59 19.97 6.90
CA LEU A 6 2.43 19.91 5.71
C LEU A 6 3.33 18.66 5.74
N LEU A 7 3.93 18.32 6.88
CA LEU A 7 4.71 17.09 7.03
C LEU A 7 3.87 15.85 6.69
N LEU A 8 2.69 15.73 7.30
CA LEU A 8 1.80 14.59 7.05
C LEU A 8 1.36 14.50 5.57
N LEU A 9 1.11 15.64 4.93
CA LEU A 9 0.81 15.70 3.50
C LEU A 9 2.00 15.20 2.65
N ILE A 10 3.20 15.69 2.91
CA ILE A 10 4.40 15.27 2.17
C ILE A 10 4.65 13.77 2.36
N LEU A 11 4.49 13.24 3.57
CA LEU A 11 4.63 11.81 3.83
C LEU A 11 3.58 10.99 3.06
N ALA A 12 2.31 11.41 3.08
CA ALA A 12 1.23 10.72 2.37
C ALA A 12 1.43 10.75 0.85
N PHE A 13 1.81 11.89 0.27
CA PHE A 13 2.13 12.01 -1.15
C PHE A 13 3.41 11.27 -1.53
N GLY A 14 4.38 11.18 -0.64
CA GLY A 14 5.58 10.36 -0.85
C GLY A 14 5.23 8.87 -0.94
N VAL A 15 4.39 8.37 -0.04
CA VAL A 15 3.86 6.99 -0.12
C VAL A 15 3.03 6.82 -1.39
N PHE A 16 2.14 7.77 -1.73
CA PHE A 16 1.42 7.78 -3.00
C PHE A 16 2.36 7.61 -4.19
N SER A 17 3.47 8.35 -4.25
CA SER A 17 4.40 8.31 -5.39
C SER A 17 5.06 6.94 -5.56
N ILE A 18 5.38 6.28 -4.45
CA ILE A 18 5.97 4.94 -4.44
C ILE A 18 4.93 3.90 -4.88
N LEU A 19 3.73 3.92 -4.30
CA LEU A 19 2.65 3.00 -4.67
C LEU A 19 2.17 3.22 -6.11
N ASN A 20 2.15 4.47 -6.57
CA ASN A 20 1.85 4.79 -7.97
C ASN A 20 2.88 4.16 -8.92
N THR A 21 4.18 4.20 -8.59
CA THR A 21 5.22 3.50 -9.37
C THR A 21 5.02 1.98 -9.33
N GLU A 22 4.70 1.41 -8.16
CA GLU A 22 4.49 -0.03 -8.00
C GLU A 22 3.29 -0.52 -8.80
N MET A 23 2.12 0.08 -8.58
CA MET A 23 0.85 -0.39 -9.14
C MET A 23 0.59 0.10 -10.57
N GLY A 24 1.08 1.28 -10.92
CA GLY A 24 0.85 1.89 -12.24
C GLY A 24 1.36 1.05 -13.40
N ILE A 25 2.41 0.25 -13.19
CA ILE A 25 2.94 -0.65 -14.23
C ILE A 25 1.96 -1.75 -14.63
N ILE A 26 1.08 -2.17 -13.72
CA ILE A 26 0.14 -3.29 -13.95
C ILE A 26 -0.74 -3.02 -15.18
N GLY A 27 -1.23 -1.79 -15.27
CA GLY A 27 -2.11 -1.40 -16.37
C GLY A 27 -1.42 -1.27 -17.73
N ILE A 28 -0.10 -1.14 -17.77
CA ILE A 28 0.68 -0.93 -19.00
C ILE A 28 1.58 -2.13 -19.36
N LEU A 29 1.38 -3.28 -18.70
CA LEU A 29 2.13 -4.51 -19.00
C LEU A 29 2.04 -4.95 -20.48
N PRO A 30 0.88 -4.91 -21.15
CA PRO A 30 0.81 -5.27 -22.56
C PRO A 30 1.68 -4.39 -23.45
N MET A 31 1.74 -3.08 -23.15
CA MET A 31 2.59 -2.14 -23.89
C MET A 31 4.08 -2.39 -23.64
N ALA A 32 4.45 -2.78 -22.41
CA ALA A 32 5.82 -3.21 -22.10
C ALA A 32 6.19 -4.47 -22.88
N ALA A 33 5.29 -5.46 -22.94
CA ALA A 33 5.50 -6.69 -23.69
C ALA A 33 5.72 -6.42 -25.20
N GLU A 34 4.92 -5.53 -25.77
CA GLU A 34 5.04 -5.11 -27.16
C GLU A 34 6.35 -4.34 -27.43
N MET A 35 6.66 -3.34 -26.58
CA MET A 35 7.86 -2.49 -26.72
C MET A 35 9.16 -3.30 -26.69
N TYR A 36 9.25 -4.26 -25.77
CA TYR A 36 10.46 -5.06 -25.56
C TYR A 36 10.42 -6.41 -26.27
N GLN A 37 9.39 -6.70 -27.07
CA GLN A 37 9.23 -7.96 -27.83
C GLN A 37 9.34 -9.20 -26.94
N VAL A 38 8.73 -9.15 -25.75
CA VAL A 38 8.64 -10.25 -24.78
C VAL A 38 7.19 -10.74 -24.65
N ASP A 39 7.00 -11.95 -24.18
CA ASP A 39 5.64 -12.43 -23.90
C ASP A 39 5.04 -11.77 -22.64
N ILE A 40 3.72 -11.86 -22.51
CA ILE A 40 3.00 -11.21 -21.38
C ILE A 40 3.38 -11.83 -20.03
N VAL A 41 3.80 -13.08 -19.99
CA VAL A 41 4.25 -13.77 -18.77
C VAL A 41 5.61 -13.18 -18.32
N GLN A 42 6.50 -12.98 -19.28
CA GLN A 42 7.78 -12.30 -19.01
C GLN A 42 7.55 -10.85 -18.57
N ALA A 43 6.67 -10.10 -19.24
CA ALA A 43 6.31 -8.75 -18.79
C ALA A 43 5.75 -8.75 -17.36
N GLY A 44 4.99 -9.77 -16.97
CA GLY A 44 4.51 -9.96 -15.61
C GLY A 44 5.61 -10.06 -14.54
N MET A 45 6.85 -10.38 -14.92
CA MET A 45 8.00 -10.36 -14.01
C MET A 45 8.29 -8.96 -13.45
N LEU A 46 7.91 -7.89 -14.17
CA LEU A 46 8.02 -6.50 -13.68
C LEU A 46 7.20 -6.27 -12.40
N VAL A 47 6.12 -7.01 -12.20
CA VAL A 47 5.28 -6.95 -11.01
C VAL A 47 5.70 -8.00 -9.99
N SER A 48 5.85 -9.25 -10.41
CA SER A 48 6.12 -10.37 -9.49
C SER A 48 7.49 -10.27 -8.81
N LEU A 49 8.55 -9.88 -9.52
CA LEU A 49 9.87 -9.68 -8.91
C LEU A 49 9.93 -8.42 -8.05
N PHE A 50 9.17 -7.36 -8.40
CA PHE A 50 9.00 -6.22 -7.51
C PHE A 50 8.36 -6.66 -6.19
N ALA A 51 7.23 -7.36 -6.24
CA ALA A 51 6.55 -7.86 -5.06
C ALA A 51 7.43 -8.80 -4.21
N LEU A 52 8.22 -9.67 -4.86
CA LEU A 52 9.19 -10.53 -4.18
C LEU A 52 10.27 -9.69 -3.47
N GLY A 53 10.80 -8.65 -4.14
CA GLY A 53 11.77 -7.72 -3.56
C GLY A 53 11.21 -7.03 -2.30
N VAL A 54 9.97 -6.54 -2.37
CA VAL A 54 9.26 -5.94 -1.23
C VAL A 54 9.07 -6.95 -0.09
N ALA A 55 8.69 -8.19 -0.40
CA ALA A 55 8.46 -9.23 0.60
C ALA A 55 9.74 -9.60 1.36
N ILE A 56 10.87 -9.71 0.66
CA ILE A 56 12.19 -9.98 1.27
C ILE A 56 12.68 -8.78 2.08
N ALA A 57 12.50 -7.58 1.54
CA ALA A 57 12.98 -6.35 2.16
C ALA A 57 12.15 -5.91 3.36
N GLY A 58 10.85 -6.26 3.41
CA GLY A 58 9.91 -5.82 4.43
C GLY A 58 10.40 -6.00 5.88
N PRO A 59 10.82 -7.20 6.29
CA PRO A 59 11.29 -7.43 7.66
C PRO A 59 12.74 -6.98 7.90
N THR A 60 13.52 -6.76 6.85
CA THR A 60 14.99 -6.55 6.95
C THR A 60 15.40 -5.11 6.75
N MET A 61 14.96 -4.48 5.67
CA MET A 61 15.44 -3.15 5.28
C MET A 61 15.03 -2.03 6.25
N PRO A 62 13.78 -1.92 6.75
CA PRO A 62 13.44 -0.91 7.75
C PRO A 62 14.28 -1.05 9.02
N LEU A 63 14.62 -2.29 9.42
CA LEU A 63 15.50 -2.57 10.53
C LEU A 63 16.91 -2.02 10.30
N LEU A 64 17.50 -2.29 9.13
CA LEU A 64 18.85 -1.84 8.77
C LEU A 64 18.96 -0.31 8.76
N PHE A 65 17.93 0.37 8.26
CA PHE A 65 17.89 1.82 8.16
C PHE A 65 17.40 2.53 9.44
N SER A 66 16.94 1.81 10.46
CA SER A 66 16.33 2.36 11.68
C SER A 66 17.23 3.29 12.52
N ARG A 67 18.55 3.24 12.30
CA ARG A 67 19.55 4.06 13.03
C ARG A 67 19.93 5.37 12.35
N PHE A 68 19.57 5.50 11.08
CA PHE A 68 19.95 6.67 10.30
C PHE A 68 18.92 7.79 10.45
N ASN A 69 19.34 9.04 10.14
CA ASN A 69 18.42 10.16 10.08
C ASN A 69 17.29 9.86 9.08
N ARG A 70 16.05 9.91 9.58
CA ARG A 70 14.87 9.50 8.80
C ARG A 70 14.67 10.32 7.53
N LYS A 71 14.98 11.65 7.58
CA LYS A 71 14.93 12.50 6.39
C LYS A 71 15.91 12.01 5.32
N HIS A 72 17.16 11.73 5.68
CA HIS A 72 18.17 11.28 4.72
C HIS A 72 17.81 9.93 4.12
N VAL A 73 17.24 9.01 4.92
CA VAL A 73 16.76 7.74 4.42
C VAL A 73 15.59 7.91 3.45
N MET A 74 14.62 8.78 3.77
CA MET A 74 13.51 9.11 2.86
C MET A 74 14.01 9.69 1.53
N LEU A 75 15.00 10.60 1.58
CA LEU A 75 15.62 11.17 0.39
C LEU A 75 16.38 10.11 -0.41
N LEU A 76 17.11 9.22 0.25
CA LEU A 76 17.77 8.08 -0.43
C LEU A 76 16.75 7.24 -1.20
N VAL A 77 15.65 6.85 -0.54
CA VAL A 77 14.62 6.01 -1.17
C VAL A 77 13.97 6.73 -2.36
N LEU A 78 13.49 7.95 -2.17
CA LEU A 78 12.90 8.74 -3.25
C LEU A 78 13.88 9.00 -4.40
N GLY A 79 15.17 9.21 -4.08
CA GLY A 79 16.23 9.35 -5.06
C GLY A 79 16.45 8.08 -5.88
N VAL A 80 16.50 6.92 -5.23
CA VAL A 80 16.58 5.61 -5.93
C VAL A 80 15.38 5.41 -6.86
N PHE A 81 14.15 5.64 -6.38
CA PHE A 81 12.95 5.55 -7.22
C PHE A 81 13.00 6.52 -8.40
N THR A 82 13.39 7.78 -8.17
CA THR A 82 13.47 8.79 -9.22
C THR A 82 14.50 8.42 -10.28
N ILE A 83 15.70 8.01 -9.87
CA ILE A 83 16.77 7.63 -10.79
C ILE A 83 16.38 6.38 -11.57
N CYS A 84 15.89 5.34 -10.92
CA CYS A 84 15.48 4.11 -11.59
C CYS A 84 14.33 4.35 -12.58
N ASN A 85 13.31 5.13 -12.20
CA ASN A 85 12.22 5.49 -13.10
C ASN A 85 12.70 6.35 -14.28
N ALA A 86 13.61 7.31 -14.06
CA ALA A 86 14.19 8.13 -15.11
C ALA A 86 15.04 7.31 -16.10
N LEU A 87 15.85 6.38 -15.58
CA LEU A 87 16.61 5.47 -16.42
C LEU A 87 15.70 4.47 -17.18
N ALA A 88 14.57 4.09 -16.60
CA ALA A 88 13.60 3.23 -17.27
C ALA A 88 12.98 3.88 -18.53
N VAL A 89 12.97 5.22 -18.64
CA VAL A 89 12.54 5.94 -19.84
C VAL A 89 13.41 5.58 -21.05
N VAL A 90 14.71 5.39 -20.83
CA VAL A 90 15.70 5.14 -21.87
C VAL A 90 16.25 3.70 -21.85
N ALA A 91 15.59 2.80 -21.13
CA ALA A 91 16.00 1.42 -21.05
C ALA A 91 15.94 0.76 -22.43
N SER A 92 17.10 0.23 -22.89
CA SER A 92 17.25 -0.33 -24.24
C SER A 92 16.74 -1.76 -24.36
N ASP A 93 16.66 -2.48 -23.25
CA ASP A 93 16.27 -3.88 -23.22
C ASP A 93 15.45 -4.22 -21.96
N PHE A 94 14.73 -5.34 -22.00
CA PHE A 94 13.86 -5.79 -20.94
C PHE A 94 14.60 -6.11 -19.64
N GLN A 95 15.82 -6.65 -19.73
CA GLN A 95 16.59 -7.02 -18.53
C GLN A 95 16.99 -5.79 -17.73
N LEU A 96 17.42 -4.72 -18.43
CA LEU A 96 17.71 -3.44 -17.79
C LEU A 96 16.46 -2.87 -17.13
N LEU A 97 15.30 -2.85 -17.82
CA LEU A 97 14.04 -2.42 -17.22
C LEU A 97 13.71 -3.24 -15.97
N LEU A 98 13.88 -4.55 -16.00
CA LEU A 98 13.63 -5.43 -14.88
C LEU A 98 14.51 -5.08 -13.67
N VAL A 99 15.81 -4.87 -13.87
CA VAL A 99 16.72 -4.45 -12.80
C VAL A 99 16.30 -3.09 -12.22
N LEU A 100 15.98 -2.13 -13.09
CA LEU A 100 15.51 -0.79 -12.66
C LEU A 100 14.19 -0.82 -11.90
N ARG A 101 13.40 -1.88 -12.04
CA ARG A 101 12.18 -2.12 -11.25
C ARG A 101 12.48 -2.83 -9.93
N VAL A 102 13.36 -3.81 -9.93
CA VAL A 102 13.67 -4.63 -8.74
C VAL A 102 14.49 -3.86 -7.71
N VAL A 103 15.43 -3.03 -8.14
CA VAL A 103 16.27 -2.24 -7.21
C VAL A 103 15.43 -1.37 -6.27
N PRO A 104 14.50 -0.51 -6.72
CA PRO A 104 13.69 0.31 -5.83
C PRO A 104 12.73 -0.53 -4.95
N ALA A 105 12.35 -1.75 -5.36
CA ALA A 105 11.49 -2.62 -4.57
C ALA A 105 12.08 -2.95 -3.19
N PHE A 106 13.40 -3.09 -3.09
CA PHE A 106 14.06 -3.30 -1.80
C PHE A 106 13.96 -2.09 -0.87
N PHE A 107 13.82 -0.90 -1.39
CA PHE A 107 13.70 0.34 -0.62
C PHE A 107 12.26 0.74 -0.32
N HIS A 108 11.28 0.16 -1.05
CA HIS A 108 9.86 0.44 -0.85
C HIS A 108 9.41 0.30 0.63
N PRO A 109 9.68 -0.82 1.34
CA PRO A 109 9.24 -0.98 2.73
C PRO A 109 9.88 0.02 3.68
N VAL A 110 11.09 0.49 3.37
CA VAL A 110 11.81 1.47 4.19
C VAL A 110 11.03 2.79 4.25
N TYR A 111 10.64 3.33 3.08
CA TYR A 111 9.90 4.58 3.04
C TYR A 111 8.53 4.44 3.71
N CYS A 112 7.79 3.39 3.41
CA CYS A 112 6.48 3.15 3.99
C CYS A 112 6.54 3.02 5.51
N ALA A 113 7.47 2.22 6.05
CA ALA A 113 7.66 2.07 7.49
C ALA A 113 8.02 3.39 8.16
N LEU A 114 8.93 4.17 7.57
CA LEU A 114 9.30 5.49 8.08
C LEU A 114 8.14 6.49 8.01
N ALA A 115 7.36 6.48 6.93
CA ALA A 115 6.21 7.37 6.81
C ALA A 115 5.18 7.13 7.92
N PHE A 116 4.87 5.86 8.23
CA PHE A 116 3.98 5.49 9.35
C PHE A 116 4.57 5.90 10.71
N SER A 117 5.85 5.57 10.97
CA SER A 117 6.52 5.90 12.23
C SER A 117 6.60 7.40 12.48
N VAL A 118 7.01 8.17 11.45
CA VAL A 118 7.14 9.63 11.57
C VAL A 118 5.77 10.28 11.70
N ALA A 119 4.76 9.81 10.97
CA ALA A 119 3.40 10.32 11.09
C ALA A 119 2.87 10.13 12.52
N ALA A 120 2.99 8.92 13.07
CA ALA A 120 2.56 8.61 14.43
C ALA A 120 3.32 9.46 15.47
N ALA A 121 4.65 9.59 15.34
CA ALA A 121 5.49 10.36 16.26
C ALA A 121 5.35 11.89 16.14
N SER A 122 4.73 12.40 15.07
CA SER A 122 4.56 13.82 14.82
C SER A 122 3.36 14.45 15.54
N VAL A 123 2.52 13.65 16.16
CA VAL A 123 1.26 14.05 16.82
C VAL A 123 1.21 13.53 18.26
N ALA A 124 0.22 13.97 19.04
CA ALA A 124 -0.07 13.39 20.35
C ALA A 124 -0.45 11.91 20.23
N PRO A 125 -0.15 11.04 21.20
CA PRO A 125 -0.41 9.60 21.11
C PRO A 125 -1.86 9.23 20.77
N GLU A 126 -2.82 9.98 21.29
CA GLU A 126 -4.26 9.81 21.00
C GLU A 126 -4.64 10.12 19.56
N ASP A 127 -3.86 10.97 18.87
CA ASP A 127 -4.08 11.35 17.47
C ASP A 127 -3.23 10.51 16.48
N ALA A 128 -2.34 9.66 16.99
CA ALA A 128 -1.48 8.82 16.15
C ALA A 128 -2.28 7.97 15.12
N PRO A 129 -3.42 7.33 15.47
CA PRO A 129 -4.22 6.61 14.47
C PRO A 129 -4.74 7.49 13.33
N ARG A 130 -5.08 8.76 13.62
CA ARG A 130 -5.52 9.71 12.58
C ARG A 130 -4.39 10.11 11.65
N ALA A 131 -3.18 10.30 12.20
CA ALA A 131 -1.99 10.63 11.40
C ALA A 131 -1.61 9.46 10.48
N VAL A 132 -1.62 8.23 11.00
CA VAL A 132 -1.38 7.00 10.24
C VAL A 132 -2.43 6.80 9.15
N ALA A 133 -3.71 7.08 9.44
CA ALA A 133 -4.78 7.00 8.45
C ALA A 133 -4.55 7.89 7.23
N ARG A 134 -3.94 9.07 7.41
CA ARG A 134 -3.56 9.95 6.28
C ARG A 134 -2.50 9.31 5.38
N ILE A 135 -1.58 8.54 5.96
CA ILE A 135 -0.59 7.79 5.17
C ILE A 135 -1.29 6.67 4.40
N ASN A 136 -2.21 5.93 5.04
CA ASN A 136 -3.01 4.89 4.38
C ASN A 136 -3.90 5.46 3.26
N MET A 137 -4.40 6.69 3.40
CA MET A 137 -5.07 7.39 2.28
C MET A 137 -4.13 7.59 1.09
N GLY A 138 -2.85 7.92 1.34
CA GLY A 138 -1.81 8.01 0.31
C GLY A 138 -1.56 6.67 -0.37
N VAL A 139 -1.49 5.58 0.40
CA VAL A 139 -1.40 4.20 -0.12
C VAL A 139 -2.58 3.90 -1.06
N ALA A 140 -3.81 4.07 -0.57
CA ALA A 140 -5.02 3.80 -1.34
C ALA A 140 -5.11 4.67 -2.61
N ALA A 141 -4.77 5.97 -2.51
CA ALA A 141 -4.76 6.86 -3.66
C ALA A 141 -3.73 6.40 -4.73
N GLY A 142 -2.54 5.96 -4.32
CA GLY A 142 -1.52 5.43 -5.24
C GLY A 142 -2.02 4.22 -6.03
N MET A 143 -2.73 3.32 -5.36
CA MET A 143 -3.31 2.13 -6.00
C MET A 143 -4.48 2.47 -6.95
N VAL A 144 -5.37 3.38 -6.53
CA VAL A 144 -6.62 3.68 -7.25
C VAL A 144 -6.40 4.66 -8.40
N VAL A 145 -5.54 5.64 -8.22
CA VAL A 145 -5.32 6.73 -9.18
C VAL A 145 -4.13 6.43 -10.09
N GLY A 146 -3.13 5.71 -9.58
CA GLY A 146 -1.89 5.42 -10.31
C GLY A 146 -2.12 4.64 -11.59
N VAL A 147 -2.88 3.55 -11.53
CA VAL A 147 -3.14 2.68 -12.69
C VAL A 147 -3.89 3.40 -13.82
N PRO A 148 -5.02 4.11 -13.57
CA PRO A 148 -5.71 4.85 -14.62
C PRO A 148 -4.85 5.95 -15.27
N ILE A 149 -4.10 6.71 -14.49
CA ILE A 149 -3.26 7.78 -15.05
C ILE A 149 -2.16 7.18 -15.93
N SER A 150 -1.49 6.13 -15.46
CA SER A 150 -0.45 5.45 -16.23
C SER A 150 -0.99 4.89 -17.54
N ASN A 151 -2.18 4.28 -17.51
CA ASN A 151 -2.86 3.76 -18.70
C ASN A 151 -3.18 4.87 -19.71
N VAL A 152 -3.76 5.98 -19.25
CA VAL A 152 -4.10 7.12 -20.14
C VAL A 152 -2.84 7.70 -20.77
N LEU A 153 -1.78 7.89 -20.00
CA LEU A 153 -0.51 8.43 -20.51
C LEU A 153 0.13 7.48 -21.52
N ALA A 154 0.19 6.19 -21.20
CA ALA A 154 0.77 5.21 -22.09
C ALA A 154 -0.07 5.00 -23.36
N ALA A 155 -1.39 5.03 -23.27
CA ALA A 155 -2.30 4.90 -24.42
C ALA A 155 -2.30 6.16 -25.32
N THR A 156 -2.08 7.35 -24.73
CA THR A 156 -2.12 8.60 -25.49
C THR A 156 -0.76 8.92 -26.15
N PHE A 157 0.32 8.56 -25.50
CA PHE A 157 1.68 8.84 -25.97
C PHE A 157 2.45 7.54 -26.23
N ASP A 158 3.05 6.95 -25.19
CA ASP A 158 3.76 5.67 -25.24
C ASP A 158 4.06 5.14 -23.83
N PHE A 159 4.69 3.98 -23.75
CA PHE A 159 5.16 3.38 -22.49
C PHE A 159 6.12 4.32 -21.73
N SER A 160 6.99 5.03 -22.46
CA SER A 160 7.99 5.93 -21.85
C SER A 160 7.35 7.10 -21.14
N ALA A 161 6.19 7.59 -21.61
CA ALA A 161 5.44 8.67 -20.97
C ALA A 161 4.97 8.27 -19.54
N ALA A 162 4.58 7.01 -19.33
CA ALA A 162 4.25 6.51 -18.00
C ALA A 162 5.51 6.47 -17.10
N MET A 163 6.68 6.10 -17.64
CA MET A 163 7.94 6.12 -16.87
C MET A 163 8.36 7.55 -16.51
N VAL A 164 8.20 8.52 -17.42
CA VAL A 164 8.41 9.95 -17.15
C VAL A 164 7.48 10.44 -16.03
N PHE A 165 6.22 10.03 -16.05
CA PHE A 165 5.27 10.36 -14.98
C PHE A 165 5.72 9.80 -13.62
N PHE A 166 6.14 8.53 -13.55
CA PHE A 166 6.66 7.95 -12.32
C PHE A 166 7.91 8.68 -11.82
N ALA A 167 8.85 8.99 -12.71
CA ALA A 167 10.04 9.75 -12.37
C ALA A 167 9.71 11.17 -11.90
N GLY A 168 8.77 11.84 -12.57
CA GLY A 168 8.33 13.19 -12.24
C GLY A 168 7.67 13.27 -10.86
N VAL A 169 6.75 12.35 -10.56
CA VAL A 169 6.05 12.32 -9.28
C VAL A 169 7.03 11.98 -8.14
N THR A 170 7.89 10.97 -8.28
CA THR A 170 8.88 10.62 -7.27
C THR A 170 9.95 11.70 -7.10
N GLY A 171 10.40 12.34 -8.20
CA GLY A 171 11.33 13.45 -8.19
C GLY A 171 10.76 14.70 -7.53
N LEU A 172 9.50 15.03 -7.80
CA LEU A 172 8.79 16.09 -7.09
C LEU A 172 8.76 15.84 -5.59
N MET A 173 8.45 14.61 -5.18
CA MET A 173 8.42 14.25 -3.75
C MET A 173 9.80 14.25 -3.12
N PHE A 174 10.86 13.91 -3.86
CA PHE A 174 12.24 14.08 -3.43
C PHE A 174 12.54 15.56 -3.11
N LEU A 175 12.22 16.47 -4.03
CA LEU A 175 12.44 17.92 -3.86
C LEU A 175 11.62 18.49 -2.69
N LEU A 176 10.34 18.12 -2.58
CA LEU A 176 9.49 18.57 -1.48
C LEU A 176 9.96 18.03 -0.12
N THR A 177 10.42 16.77 -0.07
CA THR A 177 11.01 16.19 1.13
C THR A 177 12.30 16.92 1.52
N MET A 178 13.15 17.21 0.56
CA MET A 178 14.39 17.96 0.78
C MET A 178 14.13 19.36 1.33
N ALA A 179 13.16 20.07 0.78
CA ALA A 179 12.86 21.46 1.10
C ALA A 179 12.07 21.64 2.43
N PHE A 180 11.10 20.77 2.68
CA PHE A 180 10.09 21.02 3.72
C PHE A 180 10.11 20.03 4.90
N VAL A 181 10.65 18.82 4.72
CA VAL A 181 10.77 17.89 5.85
C VAL A 181 11.95 18.32 6.72
N PRO A 182 11.76 18.54 8.03
CA PRO A 182 12.85 18.88 8.93
C PRO A 182 13.81 17.69 9.11
N ASP A 183 14.99 17.95 9.62
CA ASP A 183 15.87 16.88 10.07
C ASP A 183 15.20 16.08 11.19
N LEU A 184 15.25 14.76 11.06
CA LEU A 184 14.60 13.80 11.94
C LEU A 184 15.66 12.80 12.48
N PRO A 185 16.62 13.28 13.28
CA PRO A 185 17.67 12.43 13.83
C PRO A 185 17.07 11.40 14.79
N VAL A 186 17.63 10.20 14.79
CA VAL A 186 17.31 9.17 15.77
C VAL A 186 18.15 9.42 17.02
N THR A 187 17.55 10.02 18.05
CA THR A 187 18.24 10.42 19.28
C THR A 187 18.67 9.23 20.14
N GLN A 188 17.93 8.15 20.10
CA GLN A 188 18.21 6.91 20.84
C GLN A 188 18.07 5.71 19.91
N PRO A 189 19.09 5.36 19.12
CA PRO A 189 19.01 4.25 18.21
C PRO A 189 18.96 2.93 18.99
N MET A 190 17.86 2.20 18.84
CA MET A 190 17.72 0.86 19.41
C MET A 190 18.68 -0.12 18.73
N ARG A 191 19.31 -1.02 19.52
CA ARG A 191 20.16 -2.07 18.98
C ARG A 191 19.31 -3.05 18.14
N TYR A 192 19.84 -3.55 17.03
CA TYR A 192 19.13 -4.50 16.15
C TYR A 192 18.60 -5.72 16.91
N GLY A 193 19.42 -6.29 17.82
CA GLY A 193 18.97 -7.40 18.66
C GLY A 193 17.81 -7.04 19.59
N ALA A 194 17.73 -5.81 20.07
CA ALA A 194 16.61 -5.34 20.87
C ALA A 194 15.33 -5.20 20.03
N GLN A 195 15.42 -4.72 18.78
CA GLN A 195 14.28 -4.67 17.87
C GLN A 195 13.80 -6.09 17.52
N LEU A 196 14.72 -7.01 17.21
CA LEU A 196 14.39 -8.41 16.95
C LEU A 196 13.81 -9.14 18.17
N SER A 197 14.13 -8.70 19.39
CA SER A 197 13.56 -9.29 20.62
C SER A 197 12.05 -9.15 20.73
N VAL A 198 11.45 -8.22 19.99
CA VAL A 198 9.99 -8.07 19.85
C VAL A 198 9.35 -9.37 19.34
N LEU A 199 10.02 -10.12 18.47
CA LEU A 199 9.56 -11.41 17.95
C LEU A 199 9.50 -12.52 19.03
N LYS A 200 10.11 -12.34 20.20
CA LYS A 200 9.99 -13.29 21.32
C LYS A 200 8.68 -13.14 22.09
N ARG A 201 7.91 -12.09 21.80
CA ARG A 201 6.65 -11.79 22.50
C ARG A 201 5.48 -12.50 21.82
N PRO A 202 4.74 -13.40 22.51
CA PRO A 202 3.58 -14.08 21.93
C PRO A 202 2.52 -13.14 21.34
N PRO A 203 2.19 -11.97 21.94
CA PRO A 203 1.22 -11.04 21.36
C PRO A 203 1.60 -10.53 19.96
N VAL A 204 2.89 -10.46 19.63
CA VAL A 204 3.35 -10.02 18.30
C VAL A 204 2.97 -11.05 17.24
N TRP A 205 3.13 -12.34 17.51
CA TRP A 205 2.72 -13.40 16.59
C TRP A 205 1.21 -13.47 16.43
N LEU A 206 0.45 -13.25 17.52
CA LEU A 206 -1.01 -13.16 17.43
C LEU A 206 -1.43 -11.98 16.55
N ALA A 207 -0.76 -10.82 16.67
CA ALA A 207 -1.03 -9.67 15.81
C ALA A 207 -0.65 -9.95 14.34
N ILE A 208 0.50 -10.60 14.07
CA ILE A 208 0.91 -11.01 12.73
C ILE A 208 -0.15 -11.93 12.11
N VAL A 209 -0.58 -12.96 12.81
CA VAL A 209 -1.63 -13.89 12.32
C VAL A 209 -2.95 -13.15 12.09
N ALA A 210 -3.35 -12.28 13.03
CA ALA A 210 -4.56 -11.47 12.86
C ALA A 210 -4.48 -10.59 11.60
N VAL A 211 -3.35 -9.93 11.35
CA VAL A 211 -3.13 -9.11 10.14
C VAL A 211 -3.19 -9.97 8.89
N ILE A 212 -2.55 -11.16 8.88
CA ILE A 212 -2.62 -12.09 7.75
C ILE A 212 -4.07 -12.49 7.47
N CYS A 213 -4.84 -12.87 8.50
CA CYS A 213 -6.23 -13.28 8.34
C CYS A 213 -7.13 -12.12 7.87
N LEU A 214 -7.02 -10.95 8.51
CA LEU A 214 -7.83 -9.79 8.18
C LEU A 214 -7.53 -9.28 6.76
N ASN A 215 -6.25 -9.17 6.41
CA ASN A 215 -5.85 -8.72 5.08
C ASN A 215 -6.21 -9.75 4.01
N GLY A 216 -6.00 -11.04 4.31
CA GLY A 216 -6.39 -12.15 3.44
C GLY A 216 -7.89 -12.19 3.18
N SER A 217 -8.72 -11.92 4.19
CA SER A 217 -10.18 -11.89 4.01
C SER A 217 -10.64 -10.77 3.07
N ILE A 218 -10.00 -9.60 3.12
CA ILE A 218 -10.37 -8.48 2.24
C ILE A 218 -9.82 -8.70 0.82
N PHE A 219 -8.50 -8.92 0.69
CA PHE A 219 -7.85 -8.98 -0.62
C PHE A 219 -8.08 -10.32 -1.34
N GLY A 220 -8.28 -11.42 -0.60
CA GLY A 220 -8.65 -12.70 -1.19
C GLY A 220 -9.92 -12.58 -2.04
N VAL A 221 -10.96 -11.98 -1.48
CA VAL A 221 -12.23 -11.79 -2.21
C VAL A 221 -12.11 -10.65 -3.23
N TYR A 222 -11.41 -9.56 -2.91
CA TYR A 222 -11.27 -8.41 -3.80
C TYR A 222 -10.61 -8.77 -5.15
N ASN A 223 -9.62 -9.64 -5.14
CA ASN A 223 -8.90 -10.03 -6.34
C ASN A 223 -9.80 -10.78 -7.36
N TYR A 224 -10.89 -11.38 -6.87
CA TYR A 224 -11.90 -12.05 -7.72
C TYR A 224 -13.16 -11.22 -7.91
N LEU A 225 -13.21 -9.98 -7.40
CA LEU A 225 -14.41 -9.14 -7.50
C LEU A 225 -14.79 -8.87 -8.95
N ALA A 226 -13.83 -8.55 -9.82
CA ALA A 226 -14.11 -8.28 -11.23
C ALA A 226 -14.72 -9.51 -11.93
N ASP A 227 -14.17 -10.69 -11.68
CA ASP A 227 -14.68 -11.96 -12.21
C ASP A 227 -16.09 -12.25 -11.68
N TYR A 228 -16.33 -12.09 -10.39
CA TYR A 228 -17.66 -12.24 -9.78
C TYR A 228 -18.68 -11.29 -10.41
N LEU A 229 -18.31 -10.02 -10.63
CA LEU A 229 -19.21 -9.04 -11.26
C LEU A 229 -19.51 -9.38 -12.72
N GLN A 230 -18.56 -9.98 -13.43
CA GLN A 230 -18.73 -10.40 -14.81
C GLN A 230 -19.52 -11.70 -14.93
N THR A 231 -19.21 -12.72 -14.13
CA THR A 231 -19.75 -14.07 -14.27
C THR A 231 -21.07 -14.26 -13.53
N VAL A 232 -21.17 -13.77 -12.28
CA VAL A 232 -22.35 -13.98 -11.41
C VAL A 232 -23.36 -12.86 -11.55
N ALA A 233 -22.90 -11.60 -11.55
CA ALA A 233 -23.79 -10.45 -11.71
C ALA A 233 -24.04 -10.08 -13.18
N ALA A 234 -23.32 -10.68 -14.13
CA ALA A 234 -23.43 -10.48 -15.58
C ALA A 234 -23.37 -8.99 -15.99
N LEU A 235 -22.50 -8.21 -15.34
CA LEU A 235 -22.41 -6.78 -15.60
C LEU A 235 -21.48 -6.47 -16.77
N PRO A 236 -21.76 -5.39 -17.55
CA PRO A 236 -20.88 -4.95 -18.62
C PRO A 236 -19.55 -4.39 -18.04
N GLY A 237 -18.46 -4.53 -18.78
CA GLY A 237 -17.12 -4.15 -18.36
C GLY A 237 -16.98 -2.70 -17.89
N GLU A 238 -17.70 -1.77 -18.53
CA GLU A 238 -17.72 -0.35 -18.14
C GLU A 238 -18.28 -0.15 -16.72
N LEU A 239 -19.35 -0.87 -16.37
CA LEU A 239 -19.95 -0.79 -15.03
C LEU A 239 -19.05 -1.46 -13.99
N ILE A 240 -18.37 -2.56 -14.34
CA ILE A 240 -17.37 -3.22 -13.49
C ILE A 240 -16.24 -2.23 -13.18
N ALA A 241 -15.67 -1.57 -14.18
CA ALA A 241 -14.63 -0.57 -13.99
C ALA A 241 -15.08 0.59 -13.09
N ALA A 242 -16.31 1.08 -13.27
CA ALA A 242 -16.89 2.12 -12.42
C ALA A 242 -17.04 1.66 -10.97
N LEU A 243 -17.52 0.44 -10.72
CA LEU A 243 -17.67 -0.11 -9.37
C LEU A 243 -16.32 -0.33 -8.67
N LEU A 244 -15.30 -0.79 -9.39
CA LEU A 244 -13.94 -0.92 -8.85
C LEU A 244 -13.33 0.44 -8.50
N LEU A 245 -13.56 1.47 -9.33
CA LEU A 245 -13.14 2.83 -9.04
C LEU A 245 -13.84 3.37 -7.80
N VAL A 246 -15.16 3.17 -7.68
CA VAL A 246 -15.94 3.55 -6.49
C VAL A 246 -15.42 2.85 -5.25
N TYR A 247 -15.16 1.54 -5.32
CA TYR A 247 -14.53 0.79 -4.23
C TYR A 247 -13.22 1.44 -3.77
N GLY A 248 -12.33 1.76 -4.71
CA GLY A 248 -11.05 2.37 -4.41
C GLY A 248 -11.17 3.77 -3.78
N LEU A 249 -12.05 4.63 -4.29
CA LEU A 249 -12.31 5.95 -3.72
C LEU A 249 -12.88 5.84 -2.30
N LEU A 250 -13.77 4.89 -2.07
CA LEU A 250 -14.34 4.64 -0.75
C LEU A 250 -13.35 4.00 0.23
N ASN A 251 -12.34 3.28 -0.26
CA ASN A 251 -11.22 2.82 0.56
C ASN A 251 -10.43 4.02 1.15
N ILE A 252 -10.24 5.09 0.38
CA ILE A 252 -9.64 6.33 0.88
C ILE A 252 -10.51 6.94 1.99
N CYS A 253 -11.83 7.04 1.77
CA CYS A 253 -12.78 7.50 2.79
C CYS A 253 -12.78 6.60 4.03
N GLY A 254 -12.74 5.28 3.83
CA GLY A 254 -12.64 4.28 4.88
C GLY A 254 -11.38 4.41 5.72
N SER A 255 -10.24 4.71 5.08
CA SER A 255 -8.99 4.99 5.80
C SER A 255 -9.12 6.20 6.73
N TYR A 256 -9.74 7.28 6.27
CA TYR A 256 -9.99 8.44 7.12
C TYR A 256 -10.93 8.11 8.30
N LEU A 257 -12.02 7.38 8.04
CA LEU A 257 -12.96 6.92 9.07
C LEU A 257 -12.27 5.98 10.07
N GLY A 258 -11.49 5.01 9.60
CA GLY A 258 -10.74 4.06 10.42
C GLY A 258 -9.79 4.74 11.39
N GLY A 259 -9.06 5.75 10.95
CA GLY A 259 -8.20 6.53 11.82
C GLY A 259 -8.96 7.26 12.93
N ASN A 260 -10.13 7.84 12.61
CA ASN A 260 -10.98 8.49 13.62
C ASN A 260 -11.60 7.50 14.60
N LEU A 261 -12.08 6.34 14.12
CA LEU A 261 -12.65 5.29 14.96
C LEU A 261 -11.61 4.70 15.92
N LEU A 262 -10.40 4.41 15.42
CA LEU A 262 -9.29 3.90 16.25
C LEU A 262 -8.79 4.92 17.26
N ALA A 263 -8.83 6.22 16.94
CA ALA A 263 -8.47 7.27 17.90
C ALA A 263 -9.51 7.42 19.03
N ARG A 264 -10.80 7.17 18.74
CA ARG A 264 -11.87 7.35 19.73
C ARG A 264 -12.22 6.08 20.49
N CYS A 265 -12.37 4.97 19.76
CA CYS A 265 -12.92 3.72 20.29
C CYS A 265 -12.12 2.50 19.74
N PRO A 266 -10.80 2.35 20.01
CA PRO A 266 -9.98 1.33 19.38
C PRO A 266 -10.48 -0.10 19.66
N GLY A 267 -10.83 -0.41 20.91
CA GLY A 267 -11.28 -1.75 21.31
C GLY A 267 -12.60 -2.15 20.64
N VAL A 268 -13.53 -1.23 20.47
CA VAL A 268 -14.80 -1.49 19.78
C VAL A 268 -14.55 -1.69 18.29
N THR A 269 -13.76 -0.82 17.68
CA THR A 269 -13.45 -0.86 16.25
C THR A 269 -12.81 -2.19 15.85
N VAL A 270 -11.78 -2.63 16.59
CA VAL A 270 -11.09 -3.90 16.31
C VAL A 270 -12.02 -5.11 16.48
N ARG A 271 -12.90 -5.10 17.49
CA ARG A 271 -13.80 -6.24 17.76
C ARG A 271 -14.98 -6.34 16.79
N LEU A 272 -15.56 -5.18 16.39
CA LEU A 272 -16.71 -5.16 15.50
C LEU A 272 -16.33 -5.37 14.03
N PHE A 273 -15.11 -5.01 13.64
CA PHE A 273 -14.68 -5.08 12.24
C PHE A 273 -14.86 -6.48 11.61
N PRO A 274 -14.41 -7.59 12.22
CA PRO A 274 -14.63 -8.93 11.66
C PRO A 274 -16.10 -9.27 11.48
N LEU A 275 -16.96 -8.87 12.44
CA LEU A 275 -18.41 -9.09 12.35
C LEU A 275 -19.04 -8.34 11.18
N CYS A 276 -18.66 -7.07 10.99
CA CYS A 276 -19.10 -6.27 9.84
C CYS A 276 -18.67 -6.91 8.52
N THR A 277 -17.43 -7.42 8.44
CA THR A 277 -16.90 -8.07 7.23
C THR A 277 -17.63 -9.38 6.95
N ILE A 278 -17.86 -10.21 7.97
CA ILE A 278 -18.65 -11.46 7.83
C ILE A 278 -20.07 -11.14 7.35
N THR A 279 -20.73 -10.17 7.97
CA THR A 279 -22.09 -9.76 7.58
C THR A 279 -22.13 -9.30 6.12
N LEU A 280 -21.13 -8.49 5.69
CA LEU A 280 -21.01 -8.04 4.31
C LEU A 280 -20.91 -9.22 3.34
N TYR A 281 -20.03 -10.19 3.62
CA TYR A 281 -19.84 -11.36 2.73
C TYR A 281 -21.06 -12.28 2.72
N CYS A 282 -21.72 -12.47 3.85
CA CYS A 282 -23.00 -13.21 3.87
C CYS A 282 -24.05 -12.53 2.99
N LEU A 283 -24.19 -11.21 3.06
CA LEU A 283 -25.13 -10.46 2.23
C LEU A 283 -24.73 -10.50 0.73
N LEU A 284 -23.43 -10.41 0.43
CA LEU A 284 -22.93 -10.52 -0.93
C LEU A 284 -23.22 -11.90 -1.51
N PHE A 285 -22.99 -12.97 -0.75
CA PHE A 285 -23.25 -14.34 -1.16
C PHE A 285 -24.75 -14.63 -1.34
N LEU A 286 -25.60 -14.16 -0.43
CA LEU A 286 -27.02 -14.46 -0.43
C LEU A 286 -27.83 -13.63 -1.44
N GLY A 287 -27.42 -12.39 -1.71
CA GLY A 287 -28.24 -11.43 -2.46
C GLY A 287 -27.52 -10.58 -3.49
N GLY A 288 -26.17 -10.53 -3.45
CA GLY A 288 -25.38 -9.59 -4.26
C GLY A 288 -25.57 -9.75 -5.77
N GLY A 289 -25.73 -10.97 -6.27
CA GLY A 289 -25.93 -11.22 -7.72
C GLY A 289 -27.35 -10.97 -8.23
N LYS A 290 -28.33 -10.71 -7.36
CA LYS A 290 -29.74 -10.64 -7.74
C LYS A 290 -30.28 -9.22 -7.95
N LEU A 291 -29.72 -8.23 -7.26
CA LEU A 291 -30.19 -6.86 -7.24
C LEU A 291 -29.02 -5.88 -7.37
N LEU A 292 -28.91 -5.21 -8.51
CA LEU A 292 -27.85 -4.23 -8.77
C LEU A 292 -27.73 -3.14 -7.70
N PRO A 293 -28.83 -2.52 -7.17
CA PRO A 293 -28.70 -1.53 -6.11
C PRO A 293 -28.11 -2.09 -4.81
N LEU A 294 -28.46 -3.34 -4.46
CA LEU A 294 -27.90 -3.99 -3.27
C LEU A 294 -26.41 -4.28 -3.46
N LEU A 295 -26.05 -4.81 -4.62
CA LEU A 295 -24.65 -5.08 -5.00
C LEU A 295 -23.79 -3.80 -4.92
N ALA A 296 -24.29 -2.70 -5.50
CA ALA A 296 -23.62 -1.39 -5.43
C ALA A 296 -23.43 -0.92 -3.98
N ALA A 297 -24.47 -1.02 -3.15
CA ALA A 297 -24.41 -0.65 -1.73
C ALA A 297 -23.41 -1.52 -0.95
N LEU A 298 -23.33 -2.82 -1.26
CA LEU A 298 -22.36 -3.73 -0.64
C LEU A 298 -20.92 -3.40 -1.06
N ILE A 299 -20.67 -3.04 -2.32
CA ILE A 299 -19.35 -2.60 -2.81
C ILE A 299 -18.94 -1.29 -2.13
N VAL A 300 -19.87 -0.35 -1.95
CA VAL A 300 -19.65 0.89 -1.20
C VAL A 300 -19.23 0.58 0.24
N ALA A 301 -19.99 -0.25 0.93
CA ALA A 301 -19.67 -0.66 2.31
C ALA A 301 -18.31 -1.39 2.38
N TRP A 302 -18.02 -2.25 1.41
CA TRP A 302 -16.78 -2.99 1.35
C TRP A 302 -15.55 -2.10 1.10
N GLY A 303 -15.65 -1.11 0.21
CA GLY A 303 -14.59 -0.12 0.02
C GLY A 303 -14.25 0.60 1.33
N ILE A 304 -15.27 1.03 2.08
CA ILE A 304 -15.08 1.66 3.40
C ILE A 304 -14.41 0.69 4.38
N LEU A 305 -14.87 -0.56 4.46
CA LEU A 305 -14.28 -1.57 5.32
C LEU A 305 -12.83 -1.88 4.93
N GLY A 306 -12.50 -1.89 3.63
CA GLY A 306 -11.12 -2.07 3.16
C GLY A 306 -10.16 -1.00 3.70
N GLY A 307 -10.58 0.27 3.68
CA GLY A 307 -9.79 1.36 4.26
C GLY A 307 -9.67 1.28 5.79
N ILE A 308 -10.74 0.89 6.49
CA ILE A 308 -10.70 0.64 7.94
C ILE A 308 -9.75 -0.52 8.26
N ASN A 309 -9.77 -1.59 7.46
CA ASN A 309 -8.89 -2.75 7.60
C ASN A 309 -7.41 -2.36 7.59
N ALA A 310 -6.99 -1.53 6.65
CA ALA A 310 -5.60 -1.09 6.54
C ALA A 310 -5.11 -0.41 7.84
N ASN A 311 -5.96 0.42 8.44
CA ASN A 311 -5.64 1.08 9.71
C ASN A 311 -5.62 0.12 10.90
N ILE A 312 -6.57 -0.84 10.97
CA ILE A 312 -6.61 -1.86 12.03
C ILE A 312 -5.34 -2.72 11.97
N ASN A 313 -4.96 -3.17 10.79
CA ASN A 313 -3.79 -4.03 10.60
C ASN A 313 -2.50 -3.34 11.09
N GLN A 314 -2.30 -2.09 10.71
CA GLN A 314 -1.15 -1.31 11.17
C GLN A 314 -1.22 -1.05 12.68
N TYR A 315 -2.40 -0.69 13.20
CA TYR A 315 -2.62 -0.40 14.63
C TYR A 315 -2.32 -1.61 15.52
N LEU A 316 -2.74 -2.82 15.13
CA LEU A 316 -2.51 -4.04 15.91
C LEU A 316 -1.01 -4.27 16.16
N LEU A 317 -0.18 -4.16 15.13
CA LEU A 317 1.27 -4.34 15.26
C LEU A 317 1.94 -3.17 15.98
N ALA A 318 1.50 -1.94 15.72
CA ALA A 318 2.01 -0.76 16.42
C ALA A 318 1.78 -0.82 17.94
N CYS A 319 0.65 -1.39 18.39
CA CYS A 319 0.35 -1.55 19.83
C CYS A 319 1.27 -2.56 20.53
N VAL A 320 1.53 -3.71 19.90
CA VAL A 320 2.29 -4.81 20.54
C VAL A 320 3.80 -4.66 20.41
N ALA A 321 4.27 -3.82 19.49
CA ALA A 321 5.68 -3.55 19.21
C ALA A 321 6.01 -2.06 19.19
N SER A 322 5.39 -1.29 20.08
CA SER A 322 5.51 0.17 20.16
C SER A 322 6.92 0.68 20.45
N ASP A 323 7.77 -0.15 21.05
CA ASP A 323 9.17 0.14 21.33
C ASP A 323 10.08 0.02 20.10
N ALA A 324 9.64 -0.64 19.03
CA ALA A 324 10.37 -0.78 17.76
C ALA A 324 9.51 -0.38 16.54
N PRO A 325 9.10 0.90 16.41
CA PRO A 325 8.07 1.32 15.45
C PRO A 325 8.45 1.08 13.99
N ASP A 326 9.71 1.29 13.61
CA ASP A 326 10.15 1.09 12.23
C ASP A 326 10.14 -0.42 11.87
N PHE A 327 10.58 -1.27 12.78
CA PHE A 327 10.52 -2.72 12.62
C PHE A 327 9.08 -3.25 12.64
N SER A 328 8.25 -2.74 13.55
CA SER A 328 6.82 -3.06 13.63
C SER A 328 6.08 -2.77 12.32
N ASN A 329 6.34 -1.62 11.70
CA ASN A 329 5.76 -1.27 10.41
C ASN A 329 6.30 -2.15 9.27
N GLY A 330 7.57 -2.56 9.32
CA GLY A 330 8.11 -3.56 8.41
C GLY A 330 7.40 -4.92 8.53
N LEU A 331 7.16 -5.38 9.76
CA LEU A 331 6.39 -6.60 10.03
C LEU A 331 4.94 -6.49 9.54
N PHE A 332 4.32 -5.32 9.73
CA PHE A 332 2.98 -5.05 9.20
C PHE A 332 2.93 -5.21 7.69
N LEU A 333 3.85 -4.59 6.95
CA LEU A 333 3.90 -4.69 5.49
C LEU A 333 4.09 -6.14 5.04
N THR A 334 4.97 -6.88 5.69
CA THR A 334 5.20 -8.31 5.40
C THR A 334 3.94 -9.15 5.67
N ALA A 335 3.33 -9.00 6.85
CA ALA A 335 2.14 -9.74 7.23
C ALA A 335 0.94 -9.42 6.30
N ALA A 336 0.78 -8.15 5.91
CA ALA A 336 -0.27 -7.73 5.00
C ALA A 336 -0.11 -8.37 3.60
N ASN A 337 1.11 -8.39 3.06
CA ASN A 337 1.40 -9.04 1.77
C ASN A 337 1.23 -10.56 1.83
N LEU A 338 1.68 -11.21 2.91
CA LEU A 338 1.43 -12.64 3.12
C LEU A 338 -0.06 -12.94 3.22
N GLY A 339 -0.83 -12.07 3.89
CA GLY A 339 -2.28 -12.18 3.96
C GLY A 339 -2.94 -12.07 2.58
N CYS A 340 -2.55 -11.07 1.79
CA CYS A 340 -3.03 -10.90 0.42
C CYS A 340 -2.76 -12.16 -0.42
N MET A 341 -1.53 -12.66 -0.40
CA MET A 341 -1.14 -13.86 -1.13
C MET A 341 -1.94 -15.09 -0.69
N ALA A 342 -1.97 -15.38 0.61
CA ALA A 342 -2.68 -16.54 1.14
C ALA A 342 -4.19 -16.46 0.89
N GLY A 343 -4.79 -15.28 1.10
CA GLY A 343 -6.20 -15.05 0.84
C GLY A 343 -6.57 -15.26 -0.62
N THR A 344 -5.76 -14.73 -1.55
CA THR A 344 -5.97 -14.93 -3.00
C THR A 344 -5.88 -16.41 -3.39
N MET A 345 -4.89 -17.13 -2.86
CA MET A 345 -4.75 -18.57 -3.13
C MET A 345 -5.96 -19.36 -2.62
N ILE A 346 -6.42 -19.09 -1.40
CA ILE A 346 -7.57 -19.80 -0.80
C ILE A 346 -8.88 -19.49 -1.54
N SER A 347 -9.07 -18.25 -1.98
CA SER A 347 -10.30 -17.83 -2.68
C SER A 347 -10.34 -18.27 -4.15
N GLY A 348 -9.21 -18.67 -4.74
CA GLY A 348 -9.10 -19.13 -6.12
C GLY A 348 -9.43 -20.63 -6.32
N PHE A 349 -9.63 -21.37 -5.22
CA PHE A 349 -10.10 -22.75 -5.22
C PHE A 349 -11.61 -22.81 -5.00
#